data_f7aba232a5fb43d7486cb6db75db3e25
#
_entry.id   f7aba232a5fb43d7486cb6db75db3e25
#
_cell.length_a   1.000
_cell.length_b   1.000
_cell.length_c   1.000
_cell.angle_alpha   90.00
_cell.angle_beta   90.00
_cell.angle_gamma   90.00
#
_symmetry.space_group_name_H-M   'P 1'
#
loop_
_entity.id
_entity.type
_entity.pdbx_description
1 polymer ?
#
loop_
_entity_poly.entity_id
_entity_poly.type
_entity_poly.pdbx_seq_one_letter_code
_entity_poly.pdbx_strand_id
1 'polypeptide(L)'
;MFSIAARYSDHPSTPKPPSDSSLMWIAGDQYLDEAKAILDRSYASSRPSTCQALLLMGYREIGIGAMAQAWIYIGMAIRMAQDLGMHRKADGWARVGLGGKLFSDWELNERRRIWYACLLMDKYVSSYIGKRVNRCCS
;
A
#
# COMPACT_ATOMS: atom_id res chain seq x y z
N MET A 1 2.03 -2.49 8.91
CA MET A 1 1.32 -1.88 10.06
C MET A 1 2.26 -1.72 11.25
N PHE A 2 2.84 -2.80 11.80
CA PHE A 2 3.73 -2.74 12.98
C PHE A 2 4.90 -1.76 12.82
N SER A 3 5.52 -1.69 11.65
CA SER A 3 6.62 -0.75 11.36
C SER A 3 6.25 0.73 11.54
N ILE A 4 5.00 1.10 11.27
CA ILE A 4 4.49 2.47 11.47
C ILE A 4 4.11 2.66 12.93
N ALA A 5 3.42 1.68 13.53
CA ALA A 5 2.92 1.73 14.90
C ALA A 5 4.05 1.71 15.93
N ALA A 6 5.19 1.07 15.63
CA ALA A 6 6.33 0.96 16.55
C ALA A 6 6.87 2.32 17.01
N ARG A 7 6.67 3.38 16.23
CA ARG A 7 7.09 4.75 16.60
C ARG A 7 6.26 5.35 17.74
N TYR A 8 5.05 4.85 17.93
CA TYR A 8 4.07 5.38 18.89
C TYR A 8 3.75 4.39 20.01
N SER A 9 4.44 3.23 20.03
CA SER A 9 4.13 2.17 20.99
C SER A 9 5.14 2.17 22.12
N ASP A 10 4.63 2.33 23.35
CA ASP A 10 5.40 2.15 24.60
C ASP A 10 5.36 0.70 25.11
N HIS A 11 4.89 -0.26 24.30
CA HIS A 11 4.75 -1.64 24.72
C HIS A 11 6.13 -2.27 24.95
N PRO A 12 6.34 -3.00 26.08
CA PRO A 12 7.66 -3.52 26.47
C PRO A 12 8.25 -4.55 25.48
N SER A 13 7.43 -5.15 24.61
CA SER A 13 7.90 -6.06 23.55
C SER A 13 8.28 -5.35 22.24
N THR A 14 7.98 -4.05 22.13
CA THR A 14 8.45 -3.27 20.98
C THR A 14 9.85 -2.74 21.30
N PRO A 15 10.80 -2.79 20.34
CA PRO A 15 12.09 -2.13 20.53
C PRO A 15 11.82 -0.66 20.86
N LYS A 16 12.30 -0.23 22.04
CA LYS A 16 12.16 1.17 22.45
C LYS A 16 12.72 2.06 21.34
N PRO A 17 11.99 3.11 20.95
CA PRO A 17 12.58 4.11 20.09
C PRO A 17 13.86 4.62 20.75
N PRO A 18 14.94 4.84 19.99
CA PRO A 18 16.16 5.35 20.56
C PRO A 18 15.86 6.66 21.32
N SER A 19 16.49 6.84 22.45
CA SER A 19 16.36 8.07 23.26
C SER A 19 16.83 9.33 22.52
N ASP A 20 17.55 9.15 21.44
CA ASP A 20 18.00 10.21 20.54
C ASP A 20 16.95 10.42 19.43
N SER A 21 16.38 11.62 19.38
CA SER A 21 15.37 11.99 18.37
C SER A 21 15.87 11.87 16.92
N SER A 22 17.19 11.91 16.71
CA SER A 22 17.81 11.72 15.39
C SER A 22 17.68 10.28 14.88
N LEU A 23 17.47 9.31 15.77
CA LEU A 23 17.34 7.88 15.47
C LEU A 23 15.91 7.38 15.46
N MET A 24 14.92 8.24 15.68
CA MET A 24 13.48 7.86 15.63
C MET A 24 13.07 7.25 14.28
N TRP A 25 13.83 7.52 13.22
CA TRP A 25 13.60 6.97 11.89
C TRP A 25 13.81 5.46 11.80
N ILE A 26 14.66 4.91 12.68
CA ILE A 26 15.03 3.48 12.71
C ILE A 26 13.94 2.65 13.44
N ALA A 27 13.07 3.31 14.21
CA ALA A 27 12.00 2.60 14.92
C ALA A 27 11.12 1.81 13.94
N GLY A 28 11.06 0.49 14.13
CA GLY A 28 10.26 -0.42 13.32
C GLY A 28 10.93 -0.89 12.00
N ASP A 29 12.22 -0.64 11.77
CA ASP A 29 12.94 -1.11 10.58
C ASP A 29 12.93 -2.64 10.49
N GLN A 30 13.12 -3.34 11.61
CA GLN A 30 13.05 -4.81 11.64
C GLN A 30 11.72 -5.35 11.07
N TYR A 31 10.58 -4.72 11.39
CA TYR A 31 9.28 -5.12 10.84
C TYR A 31 9.15 -4.78 9.35
N LEU A 32 9.86 -3.74 8.90
CA LEU A 32 9.91 -3.41 7.48
C LEU A 32 10.72 -4.44 6.70
N ASP A 33 11.86 -4.87 7.24
CA ASP A 33 12.71 -5.86 6.59
C ASP A 33 12.03 -7.23 6.51
N GLU A 34 11.29 -7.62 7.55
CA GLU A 34 10.41 -8.79 7.50
C GLU A 34 9.31 -8.63 6.43
N ALA A 35 8.69 -7.45 6.35
CA ALA A 35 7.67 -7.17 5.33
C ALA A 35 8.24 -7.23 3.92
N LYS A 36 9.47 -6.73 3.70
CA LYS A 36 10.17 -6.84 2.42
C LYS A 36 10.43 -8.30 2.06
N ALA A 37 10.93 -9.11 3.01
CA ALA A 37 11.18 -10.53 2.80
C ALA A 37 9.91 -11.33 2.47
N ILE A 38 8.76 -10.94 3.02
CA ILE A 38 7.46 -11.52 2.67
C ILE A 38 7.02 -11.06 1.28
N LEU A 39 7.20 -9.77 0.98
CA LEU A 39 6.86 -9.19 -0.31
C LEU A 39 7.65 -9.86 -1.44
N ASP A 40 8.95 -10.08 -1.27
CA ASP A 40 9.83 -10.71 -2.26
C ASP A 40 9.35 -12.11 -2.68
N ARG A 41 8.65 -12.79 -1.77
CA ARG A 41 8.04 -14.11 -2.05
C ARG A 41 6.63 -14.04 -2.62
N SER A 42 5.94 -12.92 -2.45
CA SER A 42 4.50 -12.80 -2.75
C SER A 42 4.16 -11.77 -3.83
N TYR A 43 5.11 -10.91 -4.24
CA TYR A 43 4.81 -9.83 -5.19
C TYR A 43 4.37 -10.34 -6.58
N ALA A 44 4.77 -11.55 -6.97
CA ALA A 44 4.36 -12.15 -8.23
C ALA A 44 2.86 -12.53 -8.28
N SER A 45 2.18 -12.55 -7.12
CA SER A 45 0.77 -12.86 -7.01
C SER A 45 -0.02 -11.61 -6.64
N SER A 46 -0.75 -11.04 -7.60
CA SER A 46 -1.59 -9.87 -7.37
C SER A 46 -2.70 -10.18 -6.39
N ARG A 47 -2.70 -9.49 -5.22
CA ARG A 47 -3.70 -9.63 -4.17
C ARG A 47 -4.07 -8.27 -3.59
N PRO A 48 -5.33 -8.06 -3.16
CA PRO A 48 -5.75 -6.83 -2.49
C PRO A 48 -4.89 -6.50 -1.27
N SER A 49 -4.58 -7.50 -0.44
CA SER A 49 -3.73 -7.35 0.74
C SER A 49 -2.30 -6.92 0.42
N THR A 50 -1.74 -7.40 -0.70
CA THR A 50 -0.41 -6.99 -1.17
C THR A 50 -0.42 -5.53 -1.63
N CYS A 51 -1.49 -5.08 -2.31
CA CYS A 51 -1.66 -3.66 -2.65
C CYS A 51 -1.68 -2.79 -1.40
N GLN A 52 -2.43 -3.19 -0.37
CA GLN A 52 -2.51 -2.45 0.91
C GLN A 52 -1.14 -2.41 1.61
N ALA A 53 -0.41 -3.52 1.62
CA ALA A 53 0.93 -3.58 2.19
C ALA A 53 1.89 -2.62 1.48
N LEU A 54 1.90 -2.62 0.15
CA LEU A 54 2.72 -1.72 -0.67
C LEU A 54 2.40 -0.24 -0.42
N LEU A 55 1.11 0.11 -0.28
CA LEU A 55 0.69 1.48 0.06
C LEU A 55 1.21 1.90 1.44
N LEU A 56 1.13 1.00 2.44
CA LEU A 56 1.64 1.27 3.79
C LEU A 56 3.17 1.39 3.81
N MET A 57 3.88 0.55 3.05
CA MET A 57 5.32 0.67 2.88
C MET A 57 5.68 2.01 2.23
N GLY A 58 5.00 2.38 1.15
CA GLY A 58 5.19 3.67 0.50
C GLY A 58 4.92 4.85 1.44
N TYR A 59 3.85 4.79 2.23
CA TYR A 59 3.53 5.81 3.23
C TYR A 59 4.63 5.97 4.29
N ARG A 60 5.20 4.85 4.77
CA ARG A 60 6.33 4.87 5.68
C ARG A 60 7.56 5.55 5.06
N GLU A 61 7.89 5.20 3.81
CA GLU A 61 9.02 5.79 3.10
C GLU A 61 8.85 7.31 2.88
N ILE A 62 7.61 7.77 2.65
CA ILE A 62 7.30 9.21 2.64
C ILE A 62 7.66 9.84 4.01
N GLY A 63 7.27 9.19 5.09
CA GLY A 63 7.49 9.69 6.45
C GLY A 63 8.97 9.84 6.83
N ILE A 64 9.86 9.05 6.24
CA ILE A 64 11.32 9.16 6.45
C ILE A 64 12.02 9.98 5.36
N GLY A 65 11.27 10.51 4.38
CA GLY A 65 11.83 11.31 3.30
C GLY A 65 12.41 10.52 2.13
N ALA A 66 12.30 9.18 2.12
CA ALA A 66 12.78 8.33 1.05
C ALA A 66 11.81 8.32 -0.15
N MET A 67 11.63 9.48 -0.77
CA MET A 67 10.60 9.72 -1.79
C MET A 67 10.73 8.83 -3.03
N ALA A 68 11.96 8.52 -3.46
CA ALA A 68 12.18 7.63 -4.61
C ALA A 68 11.67 6.22 -4.32
N GLN A 69 11.94 5.69 -3.12
CA GLN A 69 11.48 4.38 -2.69
C GLN A 69 9.95 4.36 -2.53
N ALA A 70 9.38 5.40 -1.93
CA ALA A 70 7.94 5.57 -1.79
C ALA A 70 7.24 5.52 -3.14
N TRP A 71 7.79 6.24 -4.14
CA TRP A 71 7.22 6.27 -5.49
C TRP A 71 7.23 4.90 -6.17
N ILE A 72 8.28 4.10 -5.94
CA ILE A 72 8.36 2.72 -6.45
C ILE A 72 7.28 1.85 -5.83
N TYR A 73 7.15 1.83 -4.49
CA TYR A 73 6.13 1.02 -3.82
C TYR A 73 4.71 1.41 -4.21
N ILE A 74 4.42 2.70 -4.29
CA ILE A 74 3.10 3.20 -4.71
C ILE A 74 2.85 2.83 -6.18
N GLY A 75 3.85 2.95 -7.06
CA GLY A 75 3.76 2.54 -8.44
C GLY A 75 3.46 1.05 -8.61
N MET A 76 4.09 0.19 -7.81
CA MET A 76 3.79 -1.25 -7.78
C MET A 76 2.35 -1.51 -7.31
N ALA A 77 1.89 -0.83 -6.25
CA ALA A 77 0.53 -0.97 -5.76
C ALA A 77 -0.51 -0.60 -6.82
N ILE A 78 -0.29 0.50 -7.56
CA ILE A 78 -1.18 0.96 -8.64
C ILE A 78 -1.24 -0.09 -9.77
N ARG A 79 -0.09 -0.60 -10.21
CA ARG A 79 -0.05 -1.62 -11.26
C ARG A 79 -0.76 -2.90 -10.83
N MET A 80 -0.55 -3.34 -9.61
CA MET A 80 -1.22 -4.50 -9.05
C MET A 80 -2.74 -4.28 -8.92
N ALA A 81 -3.18 -3.09 -8.48
CA ALA A 81 -4.59 -2.74 -8.41
C ALA A 81 -5.25 -2.70 -9.80
N GLN A 82 -4.51 -2.25 -10.83
CA GLN A 82 -4.96 -2.29 -12.22
C GLN A 82 -5.07 -3.72 -12.75
N ASP A 83 -4.09 -4.57 -12.47
CA ASP A 83 -4.09 -6.00 -12.82
C ASP A 83 -5.30 -6.72 -12.20
N LEU A 84 -5.61 -6.41 -10.94
CA LEU A 84 -6.80 -6.89 -10.26
C LEU A 84 -8.12 -6.28 -10.79
N GLY A 85 -8.07 -5.33 -11.72
CA GLY A 85 -9.25 -4.66 -12.26
C GLY A 85 -9.98 -3.74 -11.28
N MET A 86 -9.32 -3.27 -10.21
CA MET A 86 -9.95 -2.42 -9.20
C MET A 86 -10.33 -1.02 -9.71
N HIS A 87 -9.74 -0.60 -10.82
CA HIS A 87 -10.03 0.67 -11.49
C HIS A 87 -11.37 0.66 -12.26
N ARG A 88 -11.97 -0.51 -12.43
CA ARG A 88 -13.22 -0.70 -13.18
C ARG A 88 -14.41 -0.85 -12.23
N LYS A 89 -15.57 -0.38 -12.67
CA LYS A 89 -16.82 -0.63 -11.95
C LYS A 89 -17.19 -2.11 -12.11
N ALA A 90 -17.17 -2.85 -11.03
CA ALA A 90 -17.47 -4.29 -11.01
C ALA A 90 -18.86 -4.61 -10.44
N ASP A 91 -19.70 -3.58 -10.27
CA ASP A 91 -21.01 -3.71 -9.59
C ASP A 91 -21.99 -4.65 -10.33
N GLY A 92 -21.80 -4.81 -11.65
CA GLY A 92 -22.62 -5.68 -12.50
C GLY A 92 -21.94 -6.95 -12.98
N TRP A 93 -20.74 -7.27 -12.49
CA TRP A 93 -20.04 -8.45 -12.94
C TRP A 93 -20.66 -9.71 -12.34
N ALA A 94 -21.23 -10.55 -13.22
CA ALA A 94 -21.81 -11.84 -12.86
C ALA A 94 -20.76 -12.95 -13.09
N ARG A 95 -20.81 -13.98 -12.27
CA ARG A 95 -20.08 -15.23 -12.55
C ARG A 95 -20.72 -15.91 -13.75
N VAL A 96 -19.97 -16.06 -14.82
CA VAL A 96 -20.44 -16.81 -16.00
C VAL A 96 -20.66 -18.26 -15.58
N GLY A 97 -21.90 -18.74 -15.67
CA GLY A 97 -22.27 -20.13 -15.45
C GLY A 97 -22.75 -20.52 -14.05
N LEU A 98 -22.67 -19.65 -13.02
CA LEU A 98 -23.05 -19.99 -11.64
C LEU A 98 -24.15 -19.12 -11.02
N GLY A 99 -24.71 -18.17 -11.76
CA GLY A 99 -25.76 -17.26 -11.27
C GLY A 99 -25.39 -16.59 -9.94
N GLY A 100 -24.93 -15.35 -9.97
CA GLY A 100 -24.60 -14.59 -8.76
C GLY A 100 -23.58 -13.48 -9.00
N LYS A 101 -23.42 -12.58 -8.02
CA LYS A 101 -22.40 -11.53 -8.05
C LYS A 101 -21.02 -12.14 -7.94
N LEU A 102 -20.06 -11.65 -8.73
CA LEU A 102 -18.66 -12.08 -8.67
C LEU A 102 -17.99 -11.73 -7.33
N PHE A 103 -18.37 -10.58 -6.76
CA PHE A 103 -17.87 -10.05 -5.51
C PHE A 103 -19.03 -9.74 -4.55
N SER A 104 -18.79 -9.93 -3.25
CA SER A 104 -19.68 -9.42 -2.21
C SER A 104 -19.64 -7.90 -2.15
N ASP A 105 -20.65 -7.27 -1.55
CA ASP A 105 -20.69 -5.80 -1.41
C ASP A 105 -19.52 -5.30 -0.53
N TRP A 106 -19.06 -6.12 0.42
CA TRP A 106 -17.88 -5.83 1.24
C TRP A 106 -16.60 -5.82 0.39
N GLU A 107 -16.37 -6.84 -0.43
CA GLU A 107 -15.23 -6.93 -1.34
C GLU A 107 -15.21 -5.77 -2.35
N LEU A 108 -16.37 -5.38 -2.87
CA LEU A 108 -16.49 -4.23 -3.76
C LEU A 108 -16.06 -2.93 -3.06
N ASN A 109 -16.49 -2.74 -1.81
CA ASN A 109 -16.08 -1.57 -1.03
C ASN A 109 -14.59 -1.58 -0.71
N GLU A 110 -14.01 -2.73 -0.36
CA GLU A 110 -12.57 -2.88 -0.15
C GLU A 110 -11.78 -2.51 -1.40
N ARG A 111 -12.16 -3.05 -2.55
CA ARG A 111 -11.53 -2.76 -3.85
C ARG A 111 -11.57 -1.27 -4.19
N ARG A 112 -12.72 -0.62 -3.99
CA ARG A 112 -12.87 0.82 -4.19
C ARG A 112 -11.95 1.62 -3.27
N ARG A 113 -11.90 1.28 -1.98
CA ARG A 113 -11.03 1.95 -1.00
C ARG A 113 -9.56 1.83 -1.37
N ILE A 114 -9.11 0.64 -1.77
CA ILE A 114 -7.72 0.41 -2.21
C ILE A 114 -7.43 1.26 -3.45
N TRP A 115 -8.33 1.27 -4.44
CA TRP A 115 -8.14 2.06 -5.65
C TRP A 115 -8.04 3.57 -5.36
N TYR A 116 -8.95 4.11 -4.54
CA TYR A 116 -8.88 5.52 -4.13
C TYR A 116 -7.61 5.83 -3.34
N ALA A 117 -7.16 4.95 -2.47
CA ALA A 117 -5.90 5.11 -1.76
C ALA A 117 -4.70 5.14 -2.73
N CYS A 118 -4.67 4.27 -3.73
CA CYS A 118 -3.67 4.30 -4.79
C CYS A 118 -3.63 5.66 -5.50
N LEU A 119 -4.79 6.16 -5.93
CA LEU A 119 -4.88 7.45 -6.62
C LEU A 119 -4.45 8.63 -5.74
N LEU A 120 -4.83 8.61 -4.46
CA LEU A 120 -4.46 9.65 -3.51
C LEU A 120 -2.95 9.68 -3.30
N MET A 121 -2.34 8.52 -3.07
CA MET A 121 -0.91 8.39 -2.81
C MET A 121 -0.08 8.72 -4.06
N ASP A 122 -0.54 8.34 -5.26
CA ASP A 122 0.12 8.71 -6.52
C ASP A 122 0.15 10.22 -6.70
N LYS A 123 -1.00 10.91 -6.49
CA LYS A 123 -1.07 12.36 -6.56
C LYS A 123 -0.17 13.03 -5.53
N TYR A 124 -0.16 12.53 -4.31
CA TYR A 124 0.65 13.09 -3.24
C TYR A 124 2.14 13.02 -3.57
N VAL A 125 2.65 11.83 -3.91
CA VAL A 125 4.07 11.63 -4.22
C VAL A 125 4.47 12.32 -5.52
N SER A 126 3.62 12.28 -6.55
CA SER A 126 3.88 12.94 -7.82
C SER A 126 3.98 14.46 -7.68
N SER A 127 3.13 15.07 -6.86
CA SER A 127 3.20 16.51 -6.58
C SER A 127 4.48 16.90 -5.83
N TYR A 128 4.93 16.04 -4.92
CA TYR A 128 6.13 16.28 -4.13
C TYR A 128 7.43 16.14 -4.96
N ILE A 129 7.46 15.16 -5.88
CA ILE A 129 8.64 14.91 -6.74
C ILE A 129 8.61 15.80 -8.00
N GLY A 130 7.53 16.55 -8.25
CA GLY A 130 7.37 17.35 -9.46
C GLY A 130 7.14 16.52 -10.73
N LYS A 131 6.76 15.24 -10.59
CA LYS A 131 6.45 14.35 -11.71
C LYS A 131 4.98 14.45 -12.09
N ARG A 132 4.68 14.23 -13.38
CA ARG A 132 3.28 14.16 -13.82
C ARG A 132 2.57 12.99 -13.16
N VAL A 133 1.41 13.29 -12.58
CA VAL A 133 0.49 12.27 -12.06
C VAL A 133 0.12 11.31 -13.18
N ASN A 134 0.21 10.01 -12.96
CA ASN A 134 -0.29 9.03 -13.90
C ASN A 134 -1.78 9.28 -14.15
N ARG A 135 -2.15 9.65 -15.37
CA ARG A 135 -3.56 9.73 -15.77
C ARG A 135 -4.08 8.30 -15.96
N CYS A 136 -4.53 7.71 -14.88
CA CYS A 136 -5.16 6.38 -14.89
C CYS A 136 -6.67 6.49 -15.07
N CYS A 137 -7.15 7.31 -16.02
CA CYS A 137 -8.57 7.32 -16.37
C CYS A 137 -8.74 7.93 -17.75
N SER A 138 -8.91 7.11 -18.72
CA SER A 138 -9.70 7.37 -19.91
C SER A 138 -10.61 6.20 -20.12
#